data_1807ba3b1ffb5a0a71186da124194de3
#
_entry.id   1807ba3b1ffb5a0a71186da124194de3
#
_cell.length_a   1.000
_cell.length_b   1.000
_cell.length_c   1.000
_cell.angle_alpha   90.00
_cell.angle_beta   90.00
_cell.angle_gamma   90.00
#
_symmetry.space_group_name_H-M   'P 1'
#
loop_
_entity.id
_entity.type
_entity.pdbx_description
1 polymer ?
#
loop_
_entity_poly.entity_id
_entity_poly.type
_entity_poly.pdbx_seq_one_letter_code
_entity_poly.pdbx_strand_id
1 'polypeptide(L)'
;MYFVYMIKNDFEKLYVGITENPKARLYYHNSKMGAEFTKGKAKFRIVFLEEQGSLAEARKREIQIKKWRRDKKEKLVGLYNKGISTKIDKSS
;
A
#
# COMPACT_ATOMS: atom_id res chain seq x y z
N MET A 1 4.72 -9.93 12.26
CA MET A 1 4.79 -8.52 11.92
C MET A 1 3.77 -8.19 10.84
N TYR A 2 3.08 -7.10 11.00
CA TYR A 2 2.03 -6.72 10.06
C TYR A 2 2.41 -5.43 9.34
N PHE A 3 1.99 -5.32 8.10
CA PHE A 3 2.27 -4.14 7.29
C PHE A 3 0.98 -3.59 6.70
N VAL A 4 0.88 -2.26 6.68
CA VAL A 4 -0.10 -1.59 5.85
C VAL A 4 0.62 -1.28 4.55
N TYR A 5 0.00 -1.60 3.43
CA TYR A 5 0.65 -1.40 2.14
C TYR A 5 -0.27 -0.70 1.16
N MET A 6 0.32 -0.07 0.17
CA MET A 6 -0.41 0.39 -1.00
C MET A 6 0.30 -0.14 -2.23
N ILE A 7 -0.49 -0.59 -3.19
CA ILE A 7 0.03 -1.02 -4.48
C ILE A 7 -0.65 -0.21 -5.57
N LYS A 8 0.05 0.01 -6.65
CA LYS A 8 -0.42 0.88 -7.72
C LYS A 8 0.06 0.33 -9.06
N ASN A 9 -0.75 0.52 -10.10
CA ASN A 9 -0.33 0.15 -11.45
C ASN A 9 -0.33 1.40 -12.32
N ASP A 10 0.05 1.22 -13.59
CA ASP A 10 0.15 2.34 -14.52
C ASP A 10 -1.19 2.87 -14.98
N PHE A 11 -2.26 2.17 -14.66
CA PHE A 11 -3.61 2.67 -14.90
C PHE A 11 -4.10 3.51 -13.72
N GLU A 12 -3.21 3.82 -12.78
CA GLU A 12 -3.51 4.64 -11.61
C GLU A 12 -4.45 3.98 -10.61
N LYS A 13 -4.58 2.67 -10.68
CA LYS A 13 -5.32 1.94 -9.66
C LYS A 13 -4.47 1.88 -8.40
N LEU A 14 -5.09 2.19 -7.28
CA LEU A 14 -4.41 2.23 -5.99
C LEU A 14 -5.20 1.40 -4.98
N TYR A 15 -4.56 0.40 -4.39
CA TYR A 15 -5.19 -0.43 -3.36
C TYR A 15 -4.44 -0.31 -2.05
N VAL A 16 -5.20 -0.32 -0.97
CA VAL A 16 -4.67 -0.28 0.40
C VAL A 16 -5.07 -1.56 1.10
N GLY A 17 -4.15 -2.17 1.82
CA GLY A 17 -4.46 -3.39 2.56
C GLY A 17 -3.46 -3.65 3.66
N ILE A 18 -3.62 -4.80 4.33
CA ILE A 18 -2.66 -5.24 5.34
C ILE A 18 -2.22 -6.65 5.00
N THR A 19 -1.00 -6.97 5.41
CA THR A 19 -0.44 -8.29 5.16
C THR A 19 0.74 -8.55 6.08
N GLU A 20 1.03 -9.81 6.30
CA GLU A 20 2.26 -10.20 6.99
C GLU A 20 3.39 -10.38 6.00
N ASN A 21 3.06 -10.56 4.73
CA ASN A 21 4.07 -10.83 3.72
C ASN A 21 3.78 -10.00 2.48
N PRO A 22 4.38 -8.80 2.39
CA PRO A 22 4.10 -7.90 1.28
C PRO A 22 4.40 -8.50 -0.10
N LYS A 23 5.50 -9.23 -0.22
CA LYS A 23 5.87 -9.80 -1.51
C LYS A 23 4.86 -10.84 -1.97
N ALA A 24 4.41 -11.69 -1.07
CA ALA A 24 3.44 -12.71 -1.42
C ALA A 24 2.11 -12.07 -1.80
N ARG A 25 1.73 -11.02 -1.08
CA ARG A 25 0.47 -10.34 -1.38
C ARG A 25 0.53 -9.64 -2.72
N LEU A 26 1.66 -9.04 -3.05
CA LEU A 26 1.84 -8.42 -4.35
C LEU A 26 1.74 -9.47 -5.46
N TYR A 27 2.39 -10.60 -5.26
CA TYR A 27 2.32 -11.68 -6.22
C TYR A 27 0.87 -12.14 -6.42
N TYR A 28 0.14 -12.26 -5.33
CA TYR A 28 -1.25 -12.68 -5.37
C TYR A 28 -2.09 -11.70 -6.20
N HIS A 29 -1.94 -10.41 -5.95
CA HIS A 29 -2.68 -9.41 -6.72
C HIS A 29 -2.37 -9.50 -8.21
N ASN A 30 -1.09 -9.63 -8.53
CA ASN A 30 -0.69 -9.69 -9.93
C ASN A 30 -1.15 -10.98 -10.60
N SER A 31 -1.18 -12.07 -9.86
CA SER A 31 -1.64 -13.35 -10.40
C SER A 31 -3.12 -13.32 -10.72
N LYS A 32 -3.89 -12.64 -9.87
CA LYS A 32 -5.33 -12.54 -10.07
C LYS A 32 -5.70 -11.74 -11.31
N MET A 33 -4.81 -10.87 -11.75
CA MET A 33 -5.10 -10.07 -12.94
C MET A 33 -5.11 -10.88 -14.21
N GLY A 34 -4.50 -12.07 -14.18
CA GLY A 34 -4.47 -12.91 -15.35
C GLY A 34 -3.45 -12.45 -16.37
N ALA A 35 -3.06 -13.35 -17.26
CA ALA A 35 -2.01 -13.07 -18.21
C ALA A 35 -2.38 -11.99 -19.21
N GLU A 36 -3.63 -11.93 -19.59
CA GLU A 36 -4.06 -10.95 -20.59
C GLU A 36 -3.99 -9.53 -20.08
N PHE A 37 -4.01 -9.35 -18.76
CA PHE A 37 -3.95 -8.01 -18.19
C PHE A 37 -2.56 -7.63 -17.71
N THR A 38 -1.59 -8.50 -17.86
CA THR A 38 -0.28 -8.23 -17.29
C THR A 38 0.68 -7.67 -18.31
N LYS A 39 0.19 -6.88 -19.20
CA LYS A 39 1.03 -6.26 -20.20
C LYS A 39 1.67 -5.03 -19.59
N GLY A 40 2.41 -5.22 -18.52
CA GLY A 40 3.14 -4.15 -17.89
C GLY A 40 2.26 -3.19 -17.13
N LYS A 41 1.38 -2.51 -17.80
CA LYS A 41 0.60 -1.44 -17.19
C LYS A 41 -0.37 -1.89 -16.12
N ALA A 42 -0.92 -3.09 -16.28
CA ALA A 42 -1.88 -3.61 -15.31
C ALA A 42 -1.19 -4.17 -14.08
N LYS A 43 0.12 -4.37 -14.16
CA LYS A 43 0.85 -5.00 -13.07
C LYS A 43 1.07 -4.03 -11.94
N PHE A 44 0.79 -4.49 -10.73
CA PHE A 44 0.95 -3.66 -9.55
C PHE A 44 2.37 -3.68 -9.03
N ARG A 45 2.74 -2.60 -8.35
CA ARG A 45 3.99 -2.51 -7.63
C ARG A 45 3.71 -1.90 -6.27
N ILE A 46 4.54 -2.20 -5.30
CA ILE A 46 4.39 -1.63 -3.97
C ILE A 46 4.89 -0.20 -3.99
N VAL A 47 4.03 0.74 -3.59
CA VAL A 47 4.38 2.16 -3.55
C VAL A 47 4.36 2.72 -2.13
N PHE A 48 3.95 1.93 -1.15
CA PHE A 48 3.92 2.34 0.24
C PHE A 48 3.92 1.10 1.13
N LEU A 49 4.71 1.14 2.18
CA LEU A 49 4.79 0.03 3.12
C LEU A 49 5.09 0.60 4.50
N GLU A 50 4.30 0.21 5.47
CA GLU A 50 4.44 0.72 6.82
C GLU A 50 4.27 -0.43 7.80
N GLU A 51 5.28 -0.66 8.61
CA GLU A 51 5.26 -1.75 9.58
C GLU A 51 4.45 -1.37 10.79
N GLN A 52 3.66 -2.33 11.28
CA GLN A 52 2.83 -2.12 12.47
C GLN A 52 3.12 -3.20 13.48
N GLY A 53 2.98 -2.87 14.75
CA GLY A 53 3.31 -3.79 15.83
C GLY A 53 2.32 -4.92 16.03
N SER A 54 1.09 -4.74 15.60
CA SER A 54 0.06 -5.75 15.80
C SER A 54 -0.97 -5.69 14.69
N LEU A 55 -1.77 -6.74 14.60
CA LEU A 55 -2.87 -6.76 13.63
C LEU A 55 -3.86 -5.65 13.91
N ALA A 56 -4.15 -5.40 15.19
CA ALA A 56 -5.10 -4.37 15.55
C ALA A 56 -4.63 -2.99 15.08
N GLU A 57 -3.35 -2.70 15.27
CA GLU A 57 -2.81 -1.42 14.83
C GLU A 57 -2.79 -1.30 13.32
N ALA A 58 -2.43 -2.40 12.64
CA ALA A 58 -2.42 -2.38 11.20
C ALA A 58 -3.82 -2.13 10.63
N ARG A 59 -4.81 -2.78 11.23
CA ARG A 59 -6.19 -2.62 10.77
C ARG A 59 -6.70 -1.21 11.01
N LYS A 60 -6.36 -0.65 12.15
CA LYS A 60 -6.74 0.73 12.46
C LYS A 60 -6.15 1.70 11.45
N ARG A 61 -4.88 1.51 11.14
CA ARG A 61 -4.19 2.37 10.17
C ARG A 61 -4.76 2.20 8.77
N GLU A 62 -5.04 0.97 8.39
CA GLU A 62 -5.64 0.69 7.08
C GLU A 62 -6.97 1.43 6.93
N ILE A 63 -7.82 1.33 7.94
CA ILE A 63 -9.12 1.98 7.90
C ILE A 63 -8.96 3.49 7.80
N GLN A 64 -8.02 4.04 8.55
CA GLN A 64 -7.73 5.46 8.51
C GLN A 64 -7.34 5.91 7.10
N ILE A 65 -6.39 5.19 6.50
CA ILE A 65 -5.90 5.56 5.18
C ILE A 65 -6.97 5.38 4.12
N LYS A 66 -7.77 4.33 4.23
CA LYS A 66 -8.83 4.09 3.24
C LYS A 66 -9.86 5.20 3.19
N LYS A 67 -10.05 5.91 4.30
CA LYS A 67 -11.01 7.00 4.36
C LYS A 67 -10.47 8.28 3.75
N TRP A 68 -9.18 8.35 3.52
CA TRP A 68 -8.57 9.56 2.98
C TRP A 68 -8.88 9.71 1.50
N ARG A 69 -8.84 10.96 1.05
CA ARG A 69 -8.94 11.25 -0.36
C ARG A 69 -7.66 10.82 -1.06
N ARG A 70 -7.77 10.69 -2.36
CA ARG A 70 -6.66 10.19 -3.17
C ARG A 70 -5.40 11.05 -3.02
N ASP A 71 -5.57 12.36 -3.00
CA ASP A 71 -4.41 13.25 -2.91
C ASP A 71 -3.64 13.04 -1.61
N LYS A 72 -4.35 12.76 -0.51
CA LYS A 72 -3.68 12.50 0.75
C LYS A 72 -2.96 11.16 0.76
N LYS A 73 -3.55 10.17 0.11
CA LYS A 73 -2.88 8.87 -0.06
C LYS A 73 -1.61 9.03 -0.87
N GLU A 74 -1.67 9.85 -1.92
CA GLU A 74 -0.50 10.07 -2.76
C GLU A 74 0.62 10.78 -2.00
N LYS A 75 0.28 11.59 -1.02
CA LYS A 75 1.29 12.22 -0.18
C LYS A 75 2.08 11.18 0.61
N LEU A 76 1.39 10.17 1.12
CA LEU A 76 2.08 9.10 1.82
C LEU A 76 3.02 8.36 0.87
N VAL A 77 2.56 8.11 -0.35
CA VAL A 77 3.39 7.45 -1.36
C VAL A 77 4.65 8.27 -1.60
N GLY A 78 4.49 9.59 -1.70
CA GLY A 78 5.63 10.47 -1.90
C GLY A 78 6.63 10.43 -0.77
N LEU A 79 6.13 10.43 0.47
CA LEU A 79 7.01 10.35 1.64
C LEU A 79 7.75 9.02 1.66
N TYR A 80 7.06 7.96 1.37
CA TYR A 80 7.67 6.65 1.35
C TYR A 80 8.79 6.59 0.30
N ASN A 81 8.54 7.14 -0.88
CA ASN A 81 9.54 7.15 -1.95
C ASN A 81 10.78 7.94 -1.57
N LYS A 82 10.63 8.95 -0.73
CA LYS A 82 11.75 9.77 -0.29
C LYS A 82 12.46 9.18 0.92
N GLY A 83 11.96 8.07 1.45
CA GLY A 83 12.55 7.47 2.63
C GLY A 83 12.21 8.21 3.92
N ILE A 84 11.19 9.06 3.88
CA ILE A 84 10.76 9.81 5.05
C ILE A 84 9.75 8.98 5.82
N SER A 85 9.83 9.01 7.14
CA SER A 85 8.92 8.24 7.97
C SER A 85 7.47 8.67 7.74
N THR A 86 6.60 7.70 7.56
CA THR A 86 5.18 7.96 7.38
C THR A 86 4.39 7.76 8.66
N LYS A 87 5.07 7.31 9.72
CA LYS A 87 4.41 7.06 11.01
C LYS A 87 4.42 8.23 11.94
N ILE A 88 4.63 9.33 11.49
CA ILE A 88 4.77 10.45 12.31
C ILE A 88 3.80 10.74 13.18
N ASP A 89 3.76 10.92 13.30
CA ASP A 89 3.23 11.48 13.85
C ASP A 89 2.75 12.13 14.32
N LYS A 90 2.43 12.05 14.80
CA LYS A 90 1.92 12.53 15.31
C LYS A 90 2.08 13.54 15.92
N SER A 91 2.53 13.69 16.16
CA SER A 91 2.70 14.55 16.65
C SER A 91 2.46 15.46 16.44
N SER A 92 2.36 15.47 16.16
CA SER A 92 2.02 16.26 15.76
C SER A 92 1.46 16.52 15.74
#